data_2ba31d47f9c26b2ac10f18fa641f98e7
#
_entry.id   2ba31d47f9c26b2ac10f18fa641f98e7
#
_cell.length_a   1.000
_cell.length_b   1.000
_cell.length_c   1.000
_cell.angle_alpha   90.00
_cell.angle_beta   90.00
_cell.angle_gamma   90.00
#
_symmetry.space_group_name_H-M   'P 1'
#
loop_
_entity.id
_entity.type
_entity.pdbx_description
1 polymer ?
#
loop_
_entity_poly.entity_id
_entity_poly.type
_entity_poly.pdbx_seq_one_letter_code
_entity_poly.pdbx_strand_id
1 'polypeptide(L)'
;DLGCSTGSLLLKLAKSIKKNKNTLLYGVDSSSAMLEKARIALSNSPIPYKLLEVDLNKEISIQNASVVLMNYTLQCILPERRIPLLKSIFAGLVPGGSLVLIEKIKSGVPELDQTFIDFHHQFKRDRGYSNLEISKKREALENVLIPWTVEENQSLIKKAGFQTVDLFFKWNNFAGFIALS
;
A
#
# COMPACT_ATOMS: atom_id res chain seq x y z
N ASP A 1 -7.75 -4.13 -1.35
CA ASP A 1 -6.86 -3.19 -0.65
C ASP A 1 -6.19 -3.92 0.51
N LEU A 2 -4.89 -4.17 0.39
CA LEU A 2 -4.09 -4.84 1.41
C LEU A 2 -3.44 -3.78 2.31
N GLY A 3 -3.74 -3.83 3.62
CA GLY A 3 -3.45 -2.76 4.57
C GLY A 3 -4.47 -1.62 4.46
N CYS A 4 -5.75 -1.95 4.40
CA CYS A 4 -6.82 -0.98 4.13
C CYS A 4 -7.06 0.03 5.27
N SER A 5 -6.51 -0.19 6.46
CA SER A 5 -6.66 0.68 7.62
C SER A 5 -8.13 1.05 7.87
N THR A 6 -8.46 2.32 7.95
CA THR A 6 -9.83 2.84 8.17
C THR A 6 -10.73 2.80 6.93
N GLY A 7 -10.33 2.14 5.84
CA GLY A 7 -11.12 1.98 4.63
C GLY A 7 -11.26 3.24 3.76
N SER A 8 -10.45 4.28 4.00
CA SER A 8 -10.57 5.56 3.30
C SER A 8 -10.38 5.44 1.78
N LEU A 9 -9.44 4.59 1.33
CA LEU A 9 -9.23 4.33 -0.09
C LEU A 9 -10.40 3.55 -0.69
N LEU A 10 -10.86 2.51 -0.01
CA LEU A 10 -12.02 1.71 -0.43
C LEU A 10 -13.27 2.58 -0.58
N LEU A 11 -13.52 3.51 0.35
CA LEU A 11 -14.65 4.43 0.26
C LEU A 11 -14.55 5.36 -0.96
N LYS A 12 -13.36 5.88 -1.26
CA LYS A 12 -13.12 6.70 -2.47
C LYS A 12 -13.36 5.89 -3.73
N LEU A 13 -12.83 4.66 -3.80
CA LEU A 13 -13.05 3.75 -4.92
C LEU A 13 -14.53 3.42 -5.09
N ALA A 14 -15.24 3.08 -4.02
CA ALA A 14 -16.66 2.78 -4.05
C ALA A 14 -17.51 3.93 -4.63
N LYS A 15 -17.09 5.18 -4.39
CA LYS A 15 -17.75 6.37 -4.94
C LYS A 15 -17.37 6.68 -6.40
N SER A 16 -16.16 6.27 -6.82
CA SER A 16 -15.60 6.60 -8.14
C SER A 16 -15.89 5.54 -9.20
N ILE A 17 -15.97 4.28 -8.80
CA ILE A 17 -16.23 3.17 -9.72
C ILE A 17 -17.72 3.18 -10.09
N LYS A 18 -18.01 3.13 -11.40
CA LYS A 18 -19.38 2.94 -11.86
C LYS A 18 -19.94 1.63 -11.30
N LYS A 19 -21.13 1.70 -10.70
CA LYS A 19 -21.79 0.52 -10.12
C LYS A 19 -21.94 -0.57 -11.19
N ASN A 20 -21.18 -1.64 -11.03
CA ASN A 20 -21.29 -2.85 -11.82
C ASN A 20 -21.71 -3.98 -10.88
N LYS A 21 -22.68 -4.79 -11.27
CA LYS A 21 -23.22 -5.91 -10.48
C LYS A 21 -22.15 -6.93 -10.04
N ASN A 22 -21.01 -6.97 -10.75
CA ASN A 22 -19.93 -7.91 -10.52
C ASN A 22 -18.75 -7.31 -9.72
N THR A 23 -18.85 -6.06 -9.24
CA THR A 23 -17.77 -5.44 -8.47
C THR A 23 -17.94 -5.77 -6.99
N LEU A 24 -16.88 -6.29 -6.37
CA LEU A 24 -16.77 -6.57 -4.94
C LEU A 24 -15.45 -6.00 -4.44
N LEU A 25 -15.48 -5.21 -3.38
CA LEU A 25 -14.29 -4.66 -2.75
C LEU A 25 -13.87 -5.53 -1.56
N TYR A 26 -12.57 -5.78 -1.44
CA TYR A 26 -11.98 -6.43 -0.29
C TYR A 26 -11.05 -5.45 0.43
N GLY A 27 -11.22 -5.31 1.73
CA GLY A 27 -10.28 -4.64 2.62
C GLY A 27 -9.63 -5.64 3.56
N VAL A 28 -8.31 -5.62 3.63
CA VAL A 28 -7.54 -6.52 4.48
C VAL A 28 -6.66 -5.67 5.40
N ASP A 29 -6.72 -5.95 6.69
CA ASP A 29 -5.85 -5.32 7.69
C ASP A 29 -5.66 -6.27 8.87
N SER A 30 -4.56 -6.14 9.61
CA SER A 30 -4.30 -6.96 10.81
C SER A 30 -4.92 -6.36 12.07
N SER A 31 -5.42 -5.14 12.03
CA SER A 31 -5.99 -4.42 13.17
C SER A 31 -7.50 -4.46 13.15
N SER A 32 -8.10 -5.22 14.08
CA SER A 32 -9.56 -5.24 14.28
C SER A 32 -10.14 -3.84 14.53
N ALA A 33 -9.40 -3.00 15.28
CA ALA A 33 -9.82 -1.62 15.55
C ALA A 33 -9.86 -0.75 14.27
N MET A 34 -8.95 -0.97 13.31
CA MET A 34 -8.99 -0.29 12.01
C MET A 34 -10.13 -0.81 11.15
N LEU A 35 -10.35 -2.12 11.13
CA LEU A 35 -11.46 -2.73 10.39
C LEU A 35 -12.83 -2.29 10.92
N GLU A 36 -12.97 -2.05 12.22
CA GLU A 36 -14.21 -1.49 12.78
C GLU A 36 -14.47 -0.07 12.26
N LYS A 37 -13.44 0.78 12.23
CA LYS A 37 -13.55 2.12 11.61
C LYS A 37 -13.84 2.02 10.11
N ALA A 38 -13.24 1.07 9.41
CA ALA A 38 -13.52 0.83 7.99
C ALA A 38 -14.98 0.40 7.77
N ARG A 39 -15.53 -0.44 8.64
CA ARG A 39 -16.94 -0.87 8.58
C ARG A 39 -17.89 0.32 8.72
N ILE A 40 -17.62 1.22 9.67
CA ILE A 40 -18.38 2.45 9.85
C ILE A 40 -18.28 3.35 8.61
N ALA A 41 -17.07 3.55 8.10
CA ALA A 41 -16.83 4.38 6.91
C ALA A 41 -17.53 3.85 5.66
N LEU A 42 -17.60 2.53 5.50
CA LEU A 42 -18.19 1.85 4.35
C LEU A 42 -19.68 1.50 4.54
N SER A 43 -20.31 1.85 5.66
CA SER A 43 -21.69 1.45 5.97
C SER A 43 -22.70 1.82 4.87
N ASN A 44 -22.46 2.93 4.17
CA ASN A 44 -23.28 3.41 3.05
C ASN A 44 -22.57 3.25 1.69
N SER A 45 -21.69 2.25 1.55
CA SER A 45 -20.99 1.99 0.29
C SER A 45 -21.98 1.58 -0.79
N PRO A 46 -21.95 2.19 -2.00
CA PRO A 46 -22.77 1.79 -3.13
C PRO A 46 -22.32 0.45 -3.76
N ILE A 47 -21.12 -0.02 -3.40
CA ILE A 47 -20.53 -1.26 -3.89
C ILE A 47 -20.40 -2.25 -2.73
N PRO A 48 -20.75 -3.53 -2.92
CA PRO A 48 -20.54 -4.57 -1.92
C PRO A 48 -19.06 -4.66 -1.50
N TYR A 49 -18.83 -4.90 -0.20
CA TYR A 49 -17.48 -5.03 0.32
C TYR A 49 -17.37 -6.17 1.35
N LYS A 50 -16.14 -6.65 1.54
CA LYS A 50 -15.75 -7.57 2.62
C LYS A 50 -14.52 -7.02 3.32
N LEU A 51 -14.50 -7.11 4.64
CA LEU A 51 -13.35 -6.76 5.47
C LEU A 51 -12.82 -8.03 6.15
N LEU A 52 -11.52 -8.26 6.02
CA LEU A 52 -10.85 -9.46 6.51
C LEU A 52 -9.71 -9.05 7.45
N GLU A 53 -9.72 -9.63 8.65
CA GLU A 53 -8.63 -9.48 9.61
C GLU A 53 -7.55 -10.52 9.30
N VAL A 54 -6.44 -10.06 8.66
CA VAL A 54 -5.34 -10.91 8.23
C VAL A 54 -4.00 -10.19 8.43
N ASP A 55 -3.04 -10.90 9.02
CA ASP A 55 -1.66 -10.47 9.09
C ASP A 55 -0.93 -10.84 7.80
N LEU A 56 -0.55 -9.83 7.02
CA LEU A 56 0.14 -10.00 5.74
C LEU A 56 1.57 -10.57 5.85
N ASN A 57 2.13 -10.68 7.06
CA ASN A 57 3.37 -11.41 7.30
C ASN A 57 3.18 -12.94 7.33
N LYS A 58 1.94 -13.40 7.34
CA LYS A 58 1.57 -14.82 7.22
C LYS A 58 1.21 -15.16 5.77
N GLU A 59 0.94 -16.44 5.52
CA GLU A 59 0.40 -16.85 4.22
C GLU A 59 -1.01 -16.32 4.03
N ILE A 60 -1.24 -15.72 2.85
CA ILE A 60 -2.56 -15.27 2.42
C ILE A 60 -2.92 -15.93 1.10
N SER A 61 -4.21 -16.20 0.91
CA SER A 61 -4.76 -16.64 -0.37
C SER A 61 -5.53 -15.50 -1.01
N ILE A 62 -5.08 -15.09 -2.19
CA ILE A 62 -5.79 -14.12 -3.04
C ILE A 62 -6.30 -14.90 -4.24
N GLN A 63 -7.54 -14.66 -4.65
CA GLN A 63 -8.16 -15.37 -5.79
C GLN A 63 -9.02 -14.43 -6.61
N ASN A 64 -8.90 -14.54 -7.93
CA ASN A 64 -9.73 -13.82 -8.91
C ASN A 64 -9.74 -12.30 -8.72
N ALA A 65 -8.63 -11.72 -8.28
CA ALA A 65 -8.51 -10.27 -8.13
C ALA A 65 -8.22 -9.61 -9.48
N SER A 66 -8.99 -8.59 -9.83
CA SER A 66 -8.70 -7.77 -11.02
C SER A 66 -7.66 -6.71 -10.73
N VAL A 67 -7.69 -6.14 -9.51
CA VAL A 67 -6.75 -5.14 -9.04
C VAL A 67 -6.42 -5.42 -7.59
N VAL A 68 -5.15 -5.40 -7.25
CA VAL A 68 -4.67 -5.40 -5.87
C VAL A 68 -3.98 -4.07 -5.59
N LEU A 69 -4.36 -3.44 -4.49
CA LEU A 69 -3.80 -2.17 -4.04
C LEU A 69 -3.02 -2.39 -2.75
N MET A 70 -1.83 -1.82 -2.66
CA MET A 70 -1.03 -1.72 -1.44
C MET A 70 -0.55 -0.27 -1.30
N ASN A 71 -1.11 0.44 -0.32
CA ASN A 71 -0.81 1.85 -0.12
C ASN A 71 -0.12 2.05 1.25
N TYR A 72 1.18 2.25 1.24
CA TYR A 72 2.05 2.34 2.42
C TYR A 72 2.03 1.09 3.29
N THR A 73 1.95 -0.08 2.67
CA THR A 73 1.76 -1.37 3.35
C THR A 73 2.99 -2.27 3.23
N LEU A 74 3.55 -2.45 2.03
CA LEU A 74 4.67 -3.38 1.81
C LEU A 74 5.92 -2.98 2.63
N GLN A 75 6.14 -1.71 2.85
CA GLN A 75 7.21 -1.18 3.69
C GLN A 75 7.14 -1.65 5.15
N CYS A 76 5.96 -2.04 5.64
CA CYS A 76 5.74 -2.57 6.99
C CYS A 76 5.78 -4.11 7.04
N ILE A 77 5.92 -4.78 5.90
CA ILE A 77 6.08 -6.23 5.81
C ILE A 77 7.54 -6.59 5.99
N LEU A 78 7.82 -7.64 6.76
CA LEU A 78 9.16 -8.16 6.97
C LEU A 78 9.83 -8.44 5.63
N PRO A 79 11.10 -8.06 5.42
CA PRO A 79 11.77 -8.20 4.11
C PRO A 79 11.69 -9.60 3.51
N GLU A 80 11.85 -10.64 4.33
CA GLU A 80 11.76 -12.04 3.92
C GLU A 80 10.34 -12.48 3.52
N ARG A 81 9.31 -11.74 3.94
CA ARG A 81 7.90 -12.02 3.62
C ARG A 81 7.40 -11.29 2.37
N ARG A 82 8.12 -10.28 1.89
CA ARG A 82 7.69 -9.45 0.74
C ARG A 82 7.57 -10.25 -0.56
N ILE A 83 8.57 -11.08 -0.90
CA ILE A 83 8.52 -11.92 -2.11
C ILE A 83 7.40 -12.96 -2.03
N PRO A 84 7.24 -13.76 -0.96
CA PRO A 84 6.09 -14.65 -0.81
C PRO A 84 4.75 -13.95 -0.96
N LEU A 85 4.56 -12.80 -0.34
CA LEU A 85 3.33 -12.01 -0.45
C LEU A 85 3.06 -11.57 -1.89
N LEU A 86 4.04 -10.98 -2.57
CA LEU A 86 3.90 -10.54 -3.95
C LEU A 86 3.67 -11.70 -4.92
N LYS A 87 4.26 -12.88 -4.68
CA LYS A 87 3.97 -14.11 -5.45
C LYS A 87 2.54 -14.57 -5.26
N SER A 88 2.01 -14.52 -4.03
CA SER A 88 0.60 -14.84 -3.75
C SER A 88 -0.35 -13.86 -4.45
N ILE A 89 0.01 -12.57 -4.48
CA ILE A 89 -0.73 -11.56 -5.23
C ILE A 89 -0.72 -11.88 -6.72
N PHE A 90 0.47 -12.12 -7.31
CA PHE A 90 0.60 -12.45 -8.73
C PHE A 90 -0.24 -13.67 -9.12
N ALA A 91 -0.15 -14.74 -8.35
CA ALA A 91 -0.91 -15.98 -8.60
C ALA A 91 -2.43 -15.80 -8.43
N GLY A 92 -2.86 -14.85 -7.60
CA GLY A 92 -4.27 -14.58 -7.33
C GLY A 92 -4.93 -13.57 -8.25
N LEU A 93 -4.14 -12.89 -9.11
CA LEU A 93 -4.68 -11.98 -10.12
C LEU A 93 -5.28 -12.76 -11.30
N VAL A 94 -6.36 -12.22 -11.85
CA VAL A 94 -6.85 -12.68 -13.16
C VAL A 94 -5.89 -12.28 -14.28
N PRO A 95 -5.87 -12.97 -15.44
CA PRO A 95 -5.07 -12.53 -16.58
C PRO A 95 -5.36 -11.07 -16.96
N GLY A 96 -4.31 -10.26 -17.06
CA GLY A 96 -4.40 -8.81 -17.27
C GLY A 96 -4.77 -8.02 -16.01
N GLY A 97 -4.82 -8.67 -14.88
CA GLY A 97 -4.97 -8.00 -13.57
C GLY A 97 -3.75 -7.16 -13.21
N SER A 98 -3.89 -6.28 -12.23
CA SER A 98 -2.83 -5.36 -11.86
C SER A 98 -2.58 -5.27 -10.36
N LEU A 99 -1.31 -5.03 -10.01
CA LEU A 99 -0.89 -4.57 -8.70
C LEU A 99 -0.56 -3.07 -8.79
N VAL A 100 -1.13 -2.27 -7.90
CA VAL A 100 -0.74 -0.88 -7.67
C VAL A 100 -0.13 -0.78 -6.29
N LEU A 101 1.13 -0.38 -6.24
CA LEU A 101 1.92 -0.27 -5.02
C LEU A 101 2.36 1.17 -4.84
N ILE A 102 2.03 1.79 -3.71
CA ILE A 102 2.51 3.12 -3.32
C ILE A 102 3.25 2.98 -2.00
N GLU A 103 4.52 3.39 -2.00
CA GLU A 103 5.41 3.20 -0.86
C GLU A 103 6.23 4.44 -0.55
N LYS A 104 6.61 4.57 0.70
CA LYS A 104 7.74 5.39 1.06
C LYS A 104 9.01 4.69 0.58
N ILE A 105 9.88 5.44 -0.07
CA ILE A 105 11.15 4.94 -0.59
C ILE A 105 12.33 5.65 0.07
N LYS A 106 13.51 5.03 0.02
CA LYS A 106 14.79 5.67 0.28
C LYS A 106 15.48 6.01 -1.04
N SER A 107 16.33 7.00 -1.05
CA SER A 107 17.25 7.25 -2.17
C SER A 107 18.43 6.29 -2.11
N GLY A 108 18.97 5.90 -3.26
CA GLY A 108 20.26 5.21 -3.34
C GLY A 108 21.46 6.13 -3.05
N VAL A 109 21.25 7.45 -2.97
CA VAL A 109 22.26 8.47 -2.67
C VAL A 109 21.95 9.08 -1.30
N PRO A 110 22.81 8.90 -0.28
CA PRO A 110 22.52 9.31 1.10
C PRO A 110 22.19 10.79 1.25
N GLU A 111 22.89 11.67 0.54
CA GLU A 111 22.68 13.12 0.59
C GLU A 111 21.30 13.51 0.06
N LEU A 112 20.84 12.85 -1.01
CA LEU A 112 19.50 13.05 -1.55
C LEU A 112 18.42 12.45 -0.66
N ASP A 113 18.71 11.34 0.02
CA ASP A 113 17.76 10.71 0.94
C ASP A 113 17.41 11.66 2.09
N GLN A 114 18.42 12.24 2.73
CA GLN A 114 18.22 13.24 3.78
C GLN A 114 17.47 14.48 3.26
N THR A 115 17.83 14.97 2.07
CA THR A 115 17.15 16.10 1.45
C THR A 115 15.65 15.84 1.23
N PHE A 116 15.28 14.65 0.73
CA PHE A 116 13.88 14.28 0.52
C PHE A 116 13.12 14.11 1.83
N ILE A 117 13.77 13.60 2.89
CA ILE A 117 13.20 13.53 4.23
C ILE A 117 12.89 14.94 4.75
N ASP A 118 13.82 15.87 4.60
CA ASP A 118 13.67 17.26 5.05
C ASP A 118 12.56 18.00 4.29
N PHE A 119 12.46 17.81 2.98
CA PHE A 119 11.34 18.33 2.17
C PHE A 119 10.00 17.77 2.62
N HIS A 120 9.93 16.47 2.92
CA HIS A 120 8.70 15.87 3.43
C HIS A 120 8.34 16.39 4.83
N HIS A 121 9.32 16.62 5.71
CA HIS A 121 9.08 17.24 7.01
C HIS A 121 8.61 18.69 6.86
N GLN A 122 9.20 19.46 5.94
CA GLN A 122 8.75 20.82 5.66
C GLN A 122 7.31 20.82 5.12
N PHE A 123 7.01 19.95 4.17
CA PHE A 123 5.65 19.78 3.66
C PHE A 123 4.62 19.51 4.78
N LYS A 124 4.97 18.68 5.78
CA LYS A 124 4.10 18.45 6.94
C LYS A 124 3.90 19.71 7.76
N ARG A 125 4.98 20.46 8.05
CA ARG A 125 4.89 21.74 8.78
C ARG A 125 3.97 22.72 8.06
N ASP A 126 4.11 22.83 6.74
CA ASP A 126 3.27 23.72 5.91
C ASP A 126 1.79 23.30 5.93
N ARG A 127 1.50 22.05 6.28
CA ARG A 127 0.15 21.50 6.47
C ARG A 127 -0.33 21.53 7.93
N GLY A 128 0.38 22.23 8.80
CA GLY A 128 -0.01 22.46 10.19
C GLY A 128 0.44 21.41 11.20
N TYR A 129 1.26 20.43 10.81
CA TYR A 129 1.82 19.47 11.77
C TYR A 129 2.92 20.13 12.60
N SER A 130 2.85 19.96 13.90
CA SER A 130 3.93 20.37 14.81
C SER A 130 5.17 19.48 14.69
N ASN A 131 6.33 19.99 15.09
CA ASN A 131 7.56 19.19 15.14
C ASN A 131 7.42 17.98 16.07
N LEU A 132 6.66 18.12 17.16
CA LEU A 132 6.41 17.03 18.11
C LEU A 132 5.61 15.90 17.47
N GLU A 133 4.57 16.21 16.68
CA GLU A 133 3.79 15.19 15.95
C GLU A 133 4.64 14.47 14.90
N ILE A 134 5.50 15.22 14.20
CA ILE A 134 6.43 14.66 13.22
C ILE A 134 7.41 13.70 13.89
N SER A 135 8.02 14.09 15.02
CA SER A 135 8.96 13.26 15.80
C SER A 135 8.29 12.01 16.36
N LYS A 136 7.15 12.16 17.03
CA LYS A 136 6.39 11.02 17.58
C LYS A 136 6.03 10.00 16.51
N LYS A 137 5.58 10.47 15.32
CA LYS A 137 5.25 9.57 14.22
C LYS A 137 6.50 8.87 13.65
N ARG A 138 7.64 9.55 13.60
CA ARG A 138 8.91 8.94 13.19
C ARG A 138 9.34 7.84 14.17
N GLU A 139 9.34 8.14 15.46
CA GLU A 139 9.68 7.18 16.51
C GLU A 139 8.77 5.96 16.50
N ALA A 140 7.46 6.16 16.37
CA ALA A 140 6.48 5.06 16.30
C ALA A 140 6.65 4.16 15.07
N LEU A 141 7.28 4.65 14.00
CA LEU A 141 7.55 3.90 12.77
C LEU A 141 8.99 3.38 12.69
N GLU A 142 9.83 3.73 13.63
CA GLU A 142 11.20 3.22 13.70
C GLU A 142 11.18 1.70 13.90
N ASN A 143 11.98 0.98 13.11
CA ASN A 143 12.01 -0.48 13.04
C ASN A 143 10.73 -1.18 12.53
N VAL A 144 9.63 -0.44 12.31
CA VAL A 144 8.41 -0.97 11.69
C VAL A 144 8.40 -0.72 10.20
N LEU A 145 8.85 0.47 9.78
CA LEU A 145 8.86 0.90 8.40
C LEU A 145 10.27 0.72 7.82
N ILE A 146 10.42 -0.19 6.85
CA ILE A 146 11.68 -0.51 6.18
C ILE A 146 11.54 -0.12 4.71
N PRO A 147 11.85 1.16 4.33
CA PRO A 147 11.75 1.61 2.95
C PRO A 147 12.88 1.03 2.11
N TRP A 148 12.57 0.70 0.86
CA TRP A 148 13.50 0.27 -0.15
C TRP A 148 13.63 1.33 -1.25
N THR A 149 14.69 1.26 -2.08
CA THR A 149 14.84 2.16 -3.24
C THR A 149 13.80 1.84 -4.32
N VAL A 150 13.71 2.69 -5.34
CA VAL A 150 12.89 2.43 -6.53
C VAL A 150 13.32 1.12 -7.20
N GLU A 151 14.61 0.93 -7.39
CA GLU A 151 15.22 -0.22 -8.06
C GLU A 151 14.99 -1.51 -7.26
N GLU A 152 15.15 -1.45 -5.93
CA GLU A 152 14.88 -2.59 -5.05
C GLU A 152 13.41 -3.02 -5.14
N ASN A 153 12.45 -2.06 -5.11
CA ASN A 153 11.03 -2.35 -5.24
C ASN A 153 10.68 -2.91 -6.62
N GLN A 154 11.19 -2.33 -7.71
CA GLN A 154 10.96 -2.86 -9.06
C GLN A 154 11.55 -4.27 -9.23
N SER A 155 12.76 -4.52 -8.71
CA SER A 155 13.37 -5.84 -8.72
C SER A 155 12.55 -6.87 -7.94
N LEU A 156 12.02 -6.47 -6.78
CA LEU A 156 11.17 -7.31 -5.95
C LEU A 156 9.89 -7.73 -6.68
N ILE A 157 9.21 -6.77 -7.31
CA ILE A 157 7.97 -7.01 -8.07
C ILE A 157 8.26 -7.96 -9.25
N LYS A 158 9.35 -7.74 -9.99
CA LYS A 158 9.76 -8.64 -11.09
C LYS A 158 10.08 -10.06 -10.59
N LYS A 159 10.79 -10.21 -9.48
CA LYS A 159 11.10 -11.51 -8.86
C LYS A 159 9.84 -12.26 -8.39
N ALA A 160 8.75 -11.54 -8.14
CA ALA A 160 7.48 -12.16 -7.78
C ALA A 160 6.70 -12.72 -8.99
N GLY A 161 7.10 -12.40 -10.23
CA GLY A 161 6.51 -12.93 -11.47
C GLY A 161 5.98 -11.87 -12.42
N PHE A 162 5.82 -10.62 -11.98
CA PHE A 162 5.34 -9.54 -12.84
C PHE A 162 6.38 -9.18 -13.91
N GLN A 163 6.02 -9.30 -15.18
CA GLN A 163 6.93 -8.96 -16.29
C GLN A 163 6.89 -7.47 -16.63
N THR A 164 5.72 -6.86 -16.52
CA THR A 164 5.51 -5.43 -16.78
C THR A 164 5.44 -4.69 -15.45
N VAL A 165 6.39 -3.79 -15.22
CA VAL A 165 6.45 -2.94 -14.02
C VAL A 165 6.83 -1.54 -14.45
N ASP A 166 6.03 -0.56 -14.09
CA ASP A 166 6.29 0.86 -14.37
C ASP A 166 6.22 1.71 -13.10
N LEU A 167 7.01 2.78 -13.09
CA LEU A 167 7.01 3.82 -12.06
C LEU A 167 6.14 4.97 -12.57
N PHE A 168 4.88 5.04 -12.14
CA PHE A 168 3.94 6.06 -12.63
C PHE A 168 3.93 7.34 -11.79
N PHE A 169 4.54 7.30 -10.58
CA PHE A 169 4.59 8.44 -9.68
C PHE A 169 5.87 8.43 -8.84
N LYS A 170 6.51 9.58 -8.71
CA LYS A 170 7.58 9.82 -7.74
C LYS A 170 7.48 11.24 -7.18
N TRP A 171 7.49 11.36 -5.85
CA TRP A 171 7.52 12.64 -5.16
C TRP A 171 8.36 12.52 -3.89
N ASN A 172 9.48 13.25 -3.85
CA ASN A 172 10.46 13.16 -2.77
C ASN A 172 10.80 11.69 -2.44
N ASN A 173 10.49 11.26 -1.22
CA ASN A 173 10.70 9.90 -0.73
C ASN A 173 9.43 9.03 -0.81
N PHE A 174 8.60 9.24 -1.83
CA PHE A 174 7.43 8.42 -2.16
C PHE A 174 7.47 8.01 -3.62
N ALA A 175 7.03 6.80 -3.90
CA ALA A 175 6.91 6.28 -5.25
C ALA A 175 5.65 5.42 -5.41
N GLY A 176 5.11 5.42 -6.64
CA GLY A 176 4.00 4.58 -7.05
C GLY A 176 4.39 3.70 -8.22
N PHE A 177 4.14 2.41 -8.09
CA PHE A 177 4.42 1.39 -9.10
C PHE A 177 3.12 0.76 -9.56
N ILE A 178 3.03 0.44 -10.84
CA ILE A 178 2.00 -0.41 -11.41
C ILE A 178 2.65 -1.63 -12.05
N ALA A 179 2.07 -2.80 -11.84
CA ALA A 179 2.56 -4.04 -12.42
C ALA A 179 1.39 -4.86 -12.97
N LEU A 180 1.60 -5.52 -14.10
CA LEU A 180 0.59 -6.33 -14.79
C LEU A 180 0.94 -7.82 -14.69
N SER A 181 -0.11 -8.65 -14.47
CA SER A 181 -0.03 -10.11 -14.49
C SER A 181 -0.04 -10.67 -15.90
#